data_0285fef4a999cc49e637af01a053ce25
#
_entry.id   0285fef4a999cc49e637af01a053ce25
#
_cell.length_a   1.000
_cell.length_b   1.000
_cell.length_c   1.000
_cell.angle_alpha   90.00
_cell.angle_beta   90.00
_cell.angle_gamma   90.00
#
_symmetry.space_group_name_H-M   'P 1'
#
loop_
_entity.id
_entity.type
_entity.pdbx_description
1 polymer ?
#
loop_
_entity_poly.entity_id
_entity_poly.type
_entity_poly.pdbx_seq_one_letter_code
_entity_poly.pdbx_strand_id
1 'polypeptide(L)'
;MVVYLEKKNQEYTETNKKIICQNNLIKKSLQNNFLIDETLHIVTVISNLCEFKRRWELMRDFISRLESYPNVKLYVVEMVYGNQDFKITSSTNPSHLQLRTLHALWHKENMINLAIKKLLPIDWKAVAWIDGDIEFENPNWVIDTLKVLTNFDIVQLFTTCFDLDEINKPMRIFQSFGYKYAHGENFNPSKNYGNNLWHSGYAWACTRDFYEKIGFIYDRGILGSGDYVISQALLGNLGCRHGKMPGYVLDIQNYVDKFVDFKVGYIPTNIIHYFHGSKENRKYTERIQILLKYNYDPNFHVRYDEQGIMVPTKYMCDDFLQDINKYFFERNEDEFYDLIKLNQANRN
;
A
#
# COMPACT_ATOMS: atom_id res chain seq x y z
N MET A 1 39.76 -13.13 -15.08
CA MET A 1 38.56 -13.50 -15.87
C MET A 1 37.95 -14.79 -15.36
N VAL A 2 38.69 -15.88 -15.19
CA VAL A 2 38.15 -17.18 -14.66
C VAL A 2 37.55 -17.04 -13.25
N VAL A 3 38.26 -16.45 -12.29
CA VAL A 3 37.78 -16.22 -10.91
C VAL A 3 36.52 -15.36 -10.83
N TYR A 4 36.38 -14.40 -11.76
CA TYR A 4 35.18 -13.53 -11.85
C TYR A 4 33.96 -14.31 -12.37
N LEU A 5 34.16 -15.22 -13.32
CA LEU A 5 33.11 -16.07 -13.87
C LEU A 5 32.68 -17.14 -12.85
N GLU A 6 33.62 -17.70 -12.07
CA GLU A 6 33.33 -18.64 -11.00
C GLU A 6 32.51 -17.99 -9.87
N LYS A 7 32.87 -16.78 -9.42
CA LYS A 7 32.08 -16.01 -8.46
C LYS A 7 30.67 -15.71 -8.97
N LYS A 8 30.53 -15.26 -10.22
CA LYS A 8 29.21 -15.04 -10.82
C LYS A 8 28.37 -16.30 -10.93
N ASN A 9 28.98 -17.45 -11.24
CA ASN A 9 28.28 -18.73 -11.30
C ASN A 9 27.87 -19.21 -9.91
N GLN A 10 28.68 -18.98 -8.86
CA GLN A 10 28.31 -19.28 -7.48
C GLN A 10 27.15 -18.40 -7.00
N GLU A 11 27.22 -17.08 -7.20
CA GLU A 11 26.13 -16.16 -6.85
C GLU A 11 24.82 -16.51 -7.58
N TYR A 12 24.88 -16.85 -8.87
CA TYR A 12 23.74 -17.30 -9.65
C TYR A 12 23.14 -18.60 -9.12
N THR A 13 23.98 -19.56 -8.72
CA THR A 13 23.56 -20.84 -8.17
C THR A 13 22.91 -20.68 -6.79
N GLU A 14 23.46 -19.84 -5.92
CA GLU A 14 22.90 -19.54 -4.59
C GLU A 14 21.57 -18.78 -4.70
N THR A 15 21.48 -17.80 -5.61
CA THR A 15 20.23 -17.07 -5.87
C THR A 15 19.14 -18.02 -6.34
N ASN A 16 19.42 -18.90 -7.30
CA ASN A 16 18.44 -19.88 -7.77
C ASN A 16 17.99 -20.86 -6.69
N LYS A 17 18.91 -21.32 -5.82
CA LYS A 17 18.57 -22.16 -4.67
C LYS A 17 17.63 -21.43 -3.70
N LYS A 18 17.90 -20.15 -3.41
CA LYS A 18 17.06 -19.33 -2.54
C LYS A 18 15.64 -19.16 -3.12
N ILE A 19 15.52 -18.88 -4.42
CA ILE A 19 14.26 -18.75 -5.14
C ILE A 19 13.43 -20.04 -5.07
N ILE A 20 14.05 -21.18 -5.39
CA ILE A 20 13.41 -22.49 -5.34
C ILE A 20 12.94 -22.81 -3.92
N CYS A 21 13.77 -22.51 -2.93
CA CYS A 21 13.45 -22.73 -1.51
C CYS A 21 12.24 -21.89 -1.09
N GLN A 22 12.19 -20.62 -1.48
CA GLN A 22 11.12 -19.69 -1.11
C GLN A 22 9.78 -20.09 -1.74
N ASN A 23 9.76 -20.41 -3.04
CA ASN A 23 8.54 -20.86 -3.72
C ASN A 23 8.05 -22.22 -3.21
N ASN A 24 8.97 -23.13 -2.86
CA ASN A 24 8.61 -24.41 -2.24
C ASN A 24 8.03 -24.19 -0.84
N LEU A 25 8.55 -23.21 -0.07
CA LEU A 25 8.03 -22.89 1.24
C LEU A 25 6.60 -22.33 1.16
N ILE A 26 6.29 -21.46 0.18
CA ILE A 26 4.92 -20.99 -0.07
C ILE A 26 3.99 -22.16 -0.36
N LYS A 27 4.38 -23.05 -1.31
CA LYS A 27 3.59 -24.25 -1.65
C LYS A 27 3.34 -25.14 -0.44
N LYS A 28 4.38 -25.37 0.37
CA LYS A 28 4.29 -26.16 1.60
C LYS A 28 3.38 -25.51 2.64
N SER A 29 3.44 -24.19 2.80
CA SER A 29 2.53 -23.43 3.69
C SER A 29 1.09 -23.62 3.29
N LEU A 30 0.78 -23.50 1.99
CA LEU A 30 -0.59 -23.65 1.47
C LEU A 30 -1.15 -25.08 1.67
N GLN A 31 -0.30 -26.08 1.60
CA GLN A 31 -0.68 -27.48 1.85
C GLN A 31 -0.86 -27.81 3.33
N ASN A 32 -0.35 -26.99 4.23
CA ASN A 32 -0.46 -27.17 5.65
C ASN A 32 -1.85 -26.76 6.15
N ASN A 33 -2.33 -27.43 7.21
CA ASN A 33 -3.57 -27.07 7.89
C ASN A 33 -3.37 -26.05 9.03
N PHE A 34 -2.13 -25.67 9.33
CA PHE A 34 -1.83 -24.68 10.37
C PHE A 34 -2.10 -23.27 9.86
N LEU A 35 -2.80 -22.49 10.68
CA LEU A 35 -3.03 -21.07 10.51
C LEU A 35 -2.27 -20.34 11.62
N ILE A 36 -1.76 -19.14 11.31
CA ILE A 36 -1.12 -18.29 12.33
C ILE A 36 -2.15 -17.77 13.34
N ASP A 37 -3.40 -17.59 12.87
CA ASP A 37 -4.56 -17.18 13.66
C ASP A 37 -5.83 -17.75 13.01
N GLU A 38 -6.96 -17.74 13.74
CA GLU A 38 -8.28 -18.08 13.19
C GLU A 38 -8.89 -16.93 12.39
N THR A 39 -8.44 -15.70 12.65
CA THR A 39 -8.98 -14.47 12.08
C THR A 39 -7.88 -13.63 11.43
N LEU A 40 -8.09 -13.20 10.19
CA LEU A 40 -7.31 -12.16 9.56
C LEU A 40 -7.92 -10.79 9.89
N HIS A 41 -7.19 -9.98 10.64
CA HIS A 41 -7.56 -8.59 10.89
C HIS A 41 -7.25 -7.75 9.65
N ILE A 42 -8.26 -7.12 9.06
CA ILE A 42 -8.10 -6.32 7.84
C ILE A 42 -8.39 -4.87 8.16
N VAL A 43 -7.46 -3.99 7.79
CA VAL A 43 -7.63 -2.54 7.86
C VAL A 43 -7.81 -2.01 6.45
N THR A 44 -8.89 -1.29 6.21
CA THR A 44 -9.06 -0.45 5.02
C THR A 44 -9.31 0.99 5.44
N VAL A 45 -8.85 1.92 4.61
CA VAL A 45 -8.90 3.34 4.97
C VAL A 45 -9.40 4.19 3.80
N ILE A 46 -10.18 5.21 4.09
CA ILE A 46 -10.63 6.19 3.12
C ILE A 46 -10.43 7.61 3.64
N SER A 47 -9.75 8.43 2.84
CA SER A 47 -9.70 9.87 2.99
C SER A 47 -10.13 10.49 1.65
N ASN A 48 -11.10 11.39 1.68
CA ASN A 48 -11.72 11.90 0.46
C ASN A 48 -11.91 13.42 0.53
N LEU A 49 -10.79 14.17 0.54
CA LEU A 49 -10.77 15.62 0.59
C LEU A 49 -11.68 16.28 -0.47
N CYS A 50 -11.66 15.74 -1.67
CA CYS A 50 -12.36 16.30 -2.84
C CYS A 50 -13.78 15.76 -3.00
N GLU A 51 -14.27 14.94 -2.07
CA GLU A 51 -15.60 14.33 -2.07
C GLU A 51 -15.95 13.58 -3.37
N PHE A 52 -14.96 12.92 -3.99
CA PHE A 52 -15.16 12.09 -5.17
C PHE A 52 -16.13 10.95 -4.87
N LYS A 53 -17.21 10.86 -5.63
CA LYS A 53 -18.29 9.86 -5.44
C LYS A 53 -17.78 8.45 -5.70
N ARG A 54 -16.95 8.29 -6.73
CA ARG A 54 -16.39 6.99 -7.12
C ARG A 54 -15.64 6.32 -5.99
N ARG A 55 -14.92 7.08 -5.16
CA ARG A 55 -14.22 6.52 -4.00
C ARG A 55 -15.16 5.93 -2.97
N TRP A 56 -16.27 6.60 -2.69
CA TRP A 56 -17.27 6.09 -1.74
C TRP A 56 -17.99 4.86 -2.27
N GLU A 57 -18.30 4.79 -3.56
CA GLU A 57 -18.91 3.62 -4.20
C GLU A 57 -18.00 2.39 -4.05
N LEU A 58 -16.74 2.50 -4.53
CA LEU A 58 -15.77 1.41 -4.47
C LEU A 58 -15.54 0.93 -3.03
N MET A 59 -15.44 1.86 -2.08
CA MET A 59 -15.26 1.50 -0.67
C MET A 59 -16.47 0.74 -0.11
N ARG A 60 -17.71 1.13 -0.42
CA ARG A 60 -18.91 0.41 0.01
C ARG A 60 -18.97 -1.00 -0.57
N ASP A 61 -18.68 -1.13 -1.85
CA ASP A 61 -18.64 -2.42 -2.55
C ASP A 61 -17.56 -3.33 -1.95
N PHE A 62 -16.38 -2.78 -1.67
CA PHE A 62 -15.28 -3.51 -1.02
C PHE A 62 -15.66 -4.00 0.38
N ILE A 63 -16.23 -3.15 1.23
CA ILE A 63 -16.70 -3.50 2.58
C ILE A 63 -17.72 -4.64 2.50
N SER A 64 -18.74 -4.50 1.64
CA SER A 64 -19.78 -5.50 1.47
C SER A 64 -19.24 -6.87 1.06
N ARG A 65 -18.23 -6.89 0.17
CA ARG A 65 -17.57 -8.15 -0.21
C ARG A 65 -16.79 -8.78 0.94
N LEU A 66 -16.03 -7.97 1.70
CA LEU A 66 -15.21 -8.50 2.79
C LEU A 66 -16.02 -9.01 3.99
N GLU A 67 -17.15 -8.42 4.29
CA GLU A 67 -18.04 -8.87 5.38
C GLU A 67 -18.60 -10.28 5.14
N SER A 68 -18.54 -10.79 3.91
CA SER A 68 -18.98 -12.15 3.58
C SER A 68 -17.98 -13.25 3.96
N TYR A 69 -16.72 -12.91 4.26
CA TYR A 69 -15.68 -13.89 4.57
C TYR A 69 -15.69 -14.28 6.06
N PRO A 70 -15.80 -15.59 6.41
CA PRO A 70 -15.98 -16.02 7.81
C PRO A 70 -14.76 -15.78 8.72
N ASN A 71 -13.55 -15.77 8.13
CA ASN A 71 -12.29 -15.60 8.88
C ASN A 71 -11.75 -14.17 8.81
N VAL A 72 -12.61 -13.18 8.59
CA VAL A 72 -12.24 -11.78 8.47
C VAL A 72 -12.82 -10.97 9.62
N LYS A 73 -11.98 -10.14 10.21
CA LYS A 73 -12.41 -9.01 11.05
C LYS A 73 -11.98 -7.71 10.36
N LEU A 74 -12.96 -7.03 9.78
CA LEU A 74 -12.74 -5.79 9.04
C LEU A 74 -12.77 -4.58 9.98
N TYR A 75 -11.79 -3.68 9.81
CA TYR A 75 -11.71 -2.37 10.45
C TYR A 75 -11.68 -1.30 9.37
N VAL A 76 -12.54 -0.30 9.51
CA VAL A 76 -12.66 0.78 8.52
C VAL A 76 -12.31 2.12 9.19
N VAL A 77 -11.34 2.81 8.60
CA VAL A 77 -10.98 4.16 9.04
C VAL A 77 -11.41 5.16 8.00
N GLU A 78 -12.16 6.16 8.42
CA GLU A 78 -12.54 7.28 7.56
C GLU A 78 -11.98 8.58 8.11
N MET A 79 -11.27 9.32 7.26
CA MET A 79 -10.80 10.65 7.56
C MET A 79 -11.56 11.68 6.72
N VAL A 80 -12.13 12.66 7.39
CA VAL A 80 -12.84 13.79 6.79
C VAL A 80 -12.11 15.11 7.07
N TYR A 81 -12.38 16.11 6.23
CA TYR A 81 -11.68 17.39 6.26
C TYR A 81 -12.64 18.52 6.63
N GLY A 82 -12.21 19.36 7.59
CA GLY A 82 -13.04 20.48 8.04
C GLY A 82 -14.41 20.01 8.54
N ASN A 83 -15.47 20.51 7.92
CA ASN A 83 -16.86 20.22 8.30
C ASN A 83 -17.54 19.11 7.47
N GLN A 84 -16.76 18.33 6.69
CA GLN A 84 -17.32 17.20 5.94
C GLN A 84 -17.99 16.17 6.85
N ASP A 85 -19.03 15.51 6.35
CA ASP A 85 -19.70 14.41 7.03
C ASP A 85 -18.96 13.08 6.77
N PHE A 86 -19.01 12.17 7.75
CA PHE A 86 -18.64 10.78 7.54
C PHE A 86 -19.66 10.08 6.65
N LYS A 87 -19.21 9.43 5.57
CA LYS A 87 -20.07 8.79 4.55
C LYS A 87 -20.00 7.27 4.56
N ILE A 88 -18.96 6.72 5.15
CA ILE A 88 -18.65 5.29 5.15
C ILE A 88 -18.73 4.70 6.55
N THR A 89 -18.26 5.41 7.57
CA THR A 89 -18.16 4.90 8.92
C THR A 89 -19.27 5.39 9.84
N SER A 90 -19.57 4.60 10.88
CA SER A 90 -20.48 4.98 11.97
C SER A 90 -19.74 5.00 13.29
N SER A 91 -19.99 6.01 14.13
CA SER A 91 -19.46 6.10 15.49
C SER A 91 -19.98 5.03 16.44
N THR A 92 -21.07 4.34 16.07
CA THR A 92 -21.65 3.24 16.87
C THR A 92 -21.04 1.88 16.54
N ASN A 93 -20.25 1.77 15.45
CA ASN A 93 -19.60 0.52 15.09
C ASN A 93 -18.19 0.47 15.73
N PRO A 94 -17.91 -0.48 16.64
CA PRO A 94 -16.62 -0.57 17.34
C PRO A 94 -15.44 -0.93 16.42
N SER A 95 -15.70 -1.37 15.19
CA SER A 95 -14.67 -1.63 14.17
C SER A 95 -14.41 -0.43 13.26
N HIS A 96 -15.06 0.71 13.49
CA HIS A 96 -14.88 1.93 12.72
C HIS A 96 -14.09 2.97 13.52
N LEU A 97 -13.19 3.66 12.83
CA LEU A 97 -12.47 4.80 13.40
C LEU A 97 -12.75 6.04 12.54
N GLN A 98 -13.36 7.05 13.18
CA GLN A 98 -13.65 8.35 12.57
C GLN A 98 -12.57 9.35 12.94
N LEU A 99 -11.89 9.89 11.96
CA LEU A 99 -10.83 10.89 12.13
C LEU A 99 -11.19 12.18 11.40
N ARG A 100 -10.78 13.32 11.95
CA ARG A 100 -11.03 14.63 11.34
C ARG A 100 -9.76 15.47 11.38
N THR A 101 -9.45 16.14 10.27
CA THR A 101 -8.33 17.06 10.18
C THR A 101 -8.70 18.31 9.37
N LEU A 102 -7.90 19.36 9.51
CA LEU A 102 -7.98 20.55 8.66
C LEU A 102 -6.96 20.53 7.51
N HIS A 103 -6.06 19.56 7.53
CA HIS A 103 -4.87 19.56 6.68
C HIS A 103 -4.91 18.45 5.64
N ALA A 104 -4.83 18.82 4.37
CA ALA A 104 -4.79 17.91 3.24
C ALA A 104 -3.38 17.33 3.05
N LEU A 105 -3.04 16.30 3.79
CA LEU A 105 -1.86 15.48 3.58
C LEU A 105 -2.27 14.06 3.16
N TRP A 106 -1.33 13.28 2.66
CA TRP A 106 -1.58 11.87 2.41
C TRP A 106 -1.52 11.08 3.74
N HIS A 107 -2.69 10.70 4.23
CA HIS A 107 -2.82 10.07 5.55
C HIS A 107 -3.01 8.54 5.51
N LYS A 108 -2.98 7.90 4.33
CA LYS A 108 -3.30 6.47 4.20
C LYS A 108 -2.58 5.61 5.24
N GLU A 109 -1.27 5.65 5.26
CA GLU A 109 -0.45 4.83 6.15
C GLU A 109 -0.59 5.25 7.62
N ASN A 110 -0.77 6.53 7.90
CA ASN A 110 -1.04 7.03 9.25
C ASN A 110 -2.38 6.49 9.77
N MET A 111 -3.42 6.49 8.95
CA MET A 111 -4.73 5.92 9.29
C MET A 111 -4.63 4.42 9.57
N ILE A 112 -3.84 3.67 8.78
CA ILE A 112 -3.59 2.25 9.00
C ILE A 112 -2.90 2.02 10.35
N ASN A 113 -1.86 2.78 10.66
CA ASN A 113 -1.16 2.70 11.94
C ASN A 113 -2.09 3.02 13.12
N LEU A 114 -2.95 4.02 12.98
CA LEU A 114 -3.94 4.38 14.00
C LEU A 114 -4.98 3.26 14.21
N ALA A 115 -5.44 2.60 13.14
CA ALA A 115 -6.34 1.46 13.24
C ALA A 115 -5.69 0.29 13.98
N ILE A 116 -4.49 -0.10 13.59
CA ILE A 116 -3.75 -1.19 14.24
C ILE A 116 -3.59 -0.91 15.73
N LYS A 117 -3.25 0.32 16.09
CA LYS A 117 -3.01 0.72 17.49
C LYS A 117 -4.30 0.82 18.33
N LYS A 118 -5.42 1.28 17.73
CA LYS A 118 -6.62 1.67 18.48
C LYS A 118 -7.75 0.65 18.40
N LEU A 119 -7.82 -0.17 17.34
CA LEU A 119 -8.96 -1.03 17.05
C LEU A 119 -8.65 -2.54 17.16
N LEU A 120 -7.41 -2.96 16.87
CA LEU A 120 -7.09 -4.38 16.94
C LEU A 120 -7.06 -4.88 18.39
N PRO A 121 -7.45 -6.14 18.64
CA PRO A 121 -7.34 -6.74 19.98
C PRO A 121 -5.88 -6.86 20.39
N ILE A 122 -5.62 -6.87 21.69
CA ILE A 122 -4.23 -6.85 22.21
C ILE A 122 -3.40 -8.08 21.80
N ASP A 123 -4.04 -9.17 21.46
CA ASP A 123 -3.45 -10.47 21.13
C ASP A 123 -3.50 -10.81 19.63
N TRP A 124 -3.79 -9.84 18.75
CA TRP A 124 -3.77 -10.07 17.31
C TRP A 124 -2.43 -10.62 16.81
N LYS A 125 -2.44 -11.50 15.82
CA LYS A 125 -1.22 -12.16 15.29
C LYS A 125 -0.91 -11.80 13.85
N ALA A 126 -1.95 -11.54 13.05
CA ALA A 126 -1.83 -11.19 11.64
C ALA A 126 -2.73 -10.00 11.30
N VAL A 127 -2.20 -9.05 10.54
CA VAL A 127 -2.95 -7.89 10.03
C VAL A 127 -2.70 -7.71 8.55
N ALA A 128 -3.76 -7.38 7.81
CA ALA A 128 -3.69 -6.95 6.42
C ALA A 128 -4.12 -5.50 6.29
N TRP A 129 -3.55 -4.77 5.33
CA TRP A 129 -4.06 -3.47 4.88
C TRP A 129 -4.30 -3.53 3.38
N ILE A 130 -5.50 -3.14 2.99
CA ILE A 130 -6.01 -3.39 1.64
C ILE A 130 -6.70 -2.13 1.12
N ASP A 131 -6.40 -1.77 -0.13
CA ASP A 131 -7.04 -0.66 -0.81
C ASP A 131 -8.50 -1.01 -1.15
N GLY A 132 -9.42 -0.04 -0.98
CA GLY A 132 -10.86 -0.26 -1.12
C GLY A 132 -11.37 -0.33 -2.56
N ASP A 133 -10.49 -0.41 -3.54
CA ASP A 133 -10.78 -0.43 -4.97
C ASP A 133 -10.33 -1.72 -5.65
N ILE A 134 -10.10 -2.80 -4.88
CA ILE A 134 -9.68 -4.09 -5.40
C ILE A 134 -10.67 -5.22 -5.08
N GLU A 135 -10.58 -6.30 -5.84
CA GLU A 135 -11.30 -7.56 -5.62
C GLU A 135 -10.36 -8.75 -5.82
N PHE A 136 -10.48 -9.78 -4.99
CA PHE A 136 -9.71 -11.01 -5.08
C PHE A 136 -10.45 -12.07 -5.87
N GLU A 137 -9.79 -12.70 -6.85
CA GLU A 137 -10.39 -13.78 -7.63
C GLU A 137 -10.49 -15.10 -6.86
N ASN A 138 -9.49 -15.42 -6.03
CA ASN A 138 -9.50 -16.65 -5.25
C ASN A 138 -10.30 -16.46 -3.95
N PRO A 139 -11.42 -17.16 -3.73
CA PRO A 139 -12.21 -17.03 -2.50
C PRO A 139 -11.47 -17.49 -1.24
N ASN A 140 -10.40 -18.27 -1.37
CA ASN A 140 -9.62 -18.79 -0.25
C ASN A 140 -8.45 -17.88 0.17
N TRP A 141 -8.29 -16.70 -0.44
CA TRP A 141 -7.13 -15.84 -0.22
C TRP A 141 -6.89 -15.50 1.27
N VAL A 142 -7.96 -15.40 2.08
CA VAL A 142 -7.87 -15.14 3.52
C VAL A 142 -7.16 -16.30 4.24
N ILE A 143 -7.64 -17.51 4.02
CA ILE A 143 -7.07 -18.73 4.61
C ILE A 143 -5.65 -18.97 4.10
N ASP A 144 -5.41 -18.75 2.81
CA ASP A 144 -4.08 -18.85 2.22
C ASP A 144 -3.11 -17.85 2.86
N THR A 145 -3.57 -16.63 3.15
CA THR A 145 -2.78 -15.62 3.87
C THR A 145 -2.40 -16.10 5.27
N LEU A 146 -3.36 -16.58 6.04
CA LEU A 146 -3.12 -17.09 7.41
C LEU A 146 -2.18 -18.30 7.42
N LYS A 147 -2.23 -19.14 6.38
CA LYS A 147 -1.30 -20.27 6.20
C LYS A 147 0.11 -19.79 5.84
N VAL A 148 0.25 -18.88 4.89
CA VAL A 148 1.56 -18.43 4.43
C VAL A 148 2.29 -17.62 5.50
N LEU A 149 1.58 -16.81 6.29
CA LEU A 149 2.15 -16.06 7.41
C LEU A 149 2.68 -16.94 8.56
N THR A 150 2.43 -18.25 8.57
CA THR A 150 3.11 -19.15 9.51
C THR A 150 4.62 -19.29 9.24
N ASN A 151 5.06 -18.98 8.02
CA ASN A 151 6.45 -19.13 7.58
C ASN A 151 7.06 -17.85 7.01
N PHE A 152 6.25 -16.81 6.81
CA PHE A 152 6.66 -15.51 6.26
C PHE A 152 6.27 -14.38 7.21
N ASP A 153 7.10 -13.36 7.26
CA ASP A 153 6.87 -12.20 8.14
C ASP A 153 5.92 -11.19 7.51
N ILE A 154 6.03 -11.03 6.18
CA ILE A 154 5.20 -10.12 5.38
C ILE A 154 4.91 -10.74 4.00
N VAL A 155 3.69 -10.58 3.51
CA VAL A 155 3.25 -11.07 2.20
C VAL A 155 2.48 -10.01 1.44
N GLN A 156 2.69 -9.93 0.13
CA GLN A 156 1.79 -9.18 -0.73
C GLN A 156 0.66 -10.11 -1.20
N LEU A 157 -0.58 -9.65 -1.09
CA LEU A 157 -1.76 -10.53 -1.14
C LEU A 157 -2.19 -10.91 -2.55
N PHE A 158 -1.29 -10.82 -3.54
CA PHE A 158 -1.59 -11.22 -4.91
C PHE A 158 -0.34 -11.57 -5.71
N THR A 159 -0.55 -12.28 -6.82
CA THR A 159 0.45 -12.54 -7.85
C THR A 159 0.34 -11.51 -8.96
N THR A 160 -0.85 -11.34 -9.52
CA THR A 160 -1.14 -10.50 -10.68
C THR A 160 -2.32 -9.59 -10.40
N CYS A 161 -2.21 -8.35 -10.84
CA CYS A 161 -3.28 -7.37 -10.82
C CYS A 161 -3.76 -7.07 -12.23
N PHE A 162 -5.05 -7.18 -12.47
CA PHE A 162 -5.75 -6.70 -13.66
C PHE A 162 -6.31 -5.31 -13.36
N ASP A 163 -5.64 -4.30 -13.91
CA ASP A 163 -6.03 -2.90 -13.77
C ASP A 163 -7.05 -2.56 -14.86
N LEU A 164 -8.29 -2.30 -14.47
CA LEU A 164 -9.41 -2.09 -15.37
C LEU A 164 -9.51 -0.65 -15.87
N ASP A 165 -10.12 -0.47 -17.03
CA ASP A 165 -10.61 0.80 -17.52
C ASP A 165 -12.04 1.09 -17.00
N GLU A 166 -12.62 2.23 -17.43
CA GLU A 166 -13.96 2.68 -17.01
C GLU A 166 -15.12 1.78 -17.48
N ILE A 167 -14.86 0.86 -18.42
CA ILE A 167 -15.84 -0.13 -18.90
C ILE A 167 -15.51 -1.56 -18.45
N ASN A 168 -14.68 -1.68 -17.42
CA ASN A 168 -14.23 -2.93 -16.81
C ASN A 168 -13.44 -3.87 -17.75
N LYS A 169 -12.70 -3.32 -18.71
CA LYS A 169 -11.75 -4.08 -19.52
C LYS A 169 -10.34 -3.96 -18.94
N PRO A 170 -9.52 -5.00 -18.99
CA PRO A 170 -8.13 -4.92 -18.58
C PRO A 170 -7.35 -3.90 -19.43
N MET A 171 -6.89 -2.83 -18.78
CA MET A 171 -6.07 -1.76 -19.36
C MET A 171 -4.59 -2.09 -19.19
N ARG A 172 -4.22 -2.63 -18.05
CA ARG A 172 -2.84 -3.03 -17.71
C ARG A 172 -2.85 -4.28 -16.84
N ILE A 173 -1.75 -5.04 -16.92
CA ILE A 173 -1.51 -6.21 -16.08
C ILE A 173 -0.17 -6.02 -15.39
N PHE A 174 -0.17 -6.16 -14.06
CA PHE A 174 1.04 -6.06 -13.24
C PHE A 174 1.23 -7.33 -12.42
N GLN A 175 2.47 -7.65 -12.14
CA GLN A 175 2.79 -8.61 -11.09
C GLN A 175 3.06 -7.87 -9.76
N SER A 176 2.83 -8.53 -8.64
CA SER A 176 3.16 -7.98 -7.34
C SER A 176 4.67 -7.91 -7.11
N PHE A 177 5.10 -6.97 -6.28
CA PHE A 177 6.47 -6.93 -5.79
C PHE A 177 6.84 -8.24 -5.08
N GLY A 178 5.96 -8.76 -4.21
CA GLY A 178 6.20 -9.99 -3.46
C GLY A 178 6.42 -11.20 -4.36
N TYR A 179 5.64 -11.33 -5.45
CA TYR A 179 5.84 -12.37 -6.45
C TYR A 179 7.20 -12.24 -7.14
N LYS A 180 7.51 -11.05 -7.62
CA LYS A 180 8.79 -10.76 -8.29
C LYS A 180 9.99 -10.98 -7.37
N TYR A 181 9.87 -10.56 -6.10
CA TYR A 181 10.88 -10.79 -5.08
C TYR A 181 11.14 -12.28 -4.87
N ALA A 182 10.09 -13.08 -4.71
CA ALA A 182 10.19 -14.52 -4.54
C ALA A 182 10.77 -15.24 -5.76
N HIS A 183 10.72 -14.63 -6.95
CA HIS A 183 11.28 -15.15 -8.19
C HIS A 183 12.65 -14.55 -8.55
N GLY A 184 13.26 -13.79 -7.64
CA GLY A 184 14.63 -13.29 -7.79
C GLY A 184 14.79 -12.20 -8.85
N GLU A 185 13.73 -11.44 -9.12
CA GLU A 185 13.82 -10.29 -10.03
C GLU A 185 14.87 -9.29 -9.56
N ASN A 186 15.56 -8.72 -10.53
CA ASN A 186 16.51 -7.66 -10.26
C ASN A 186 15.79 -6.31 -10.18
N PHE A 187 15.60 -5.81 -8.96
CA PHE A 187 14.96 -4.53 -8.67
C PHE A 187 15.90 -3.33 -8.86
N ASN A 188 16.84 -3.38 -9.81
CA ASN A 188 17.75 -2.26 -10.04
C ASN A 188 16.97 -1.00 -10.47
N PRO A 189 16.94 0.07 -9.64
CA PRO A 189 16.15 1.26 -9.91
C PRO A 189 16.55 1.98 -11.20
N SER A 190 17.84 1.86 -11.62
CA SER A 190 18.35 2.54 -12.81
C SER A 190 17.92 1.87 -14.13
N LYS A 191 17.51 0.60 -14.10
CA LYS A 191 17.14 -0.17 -15.29
C LYS A 191 15.64 -0.27 -15.55
N ASN A 192 14.81 0.05 -14.56
CA ASN A 192 13.39 -0.29 -14.56
C ASN A 192 12.43 0.91 -14.51
N TYR A 193 12.93 2.12 -14.71
CA TYR A 193 12.10 3.32 -14.80
C TYR A 193 11.33 3.33 -16.13
N GLY A 194 10.00 3.17 -16.04
CA GLY A 194 9.10 3.27 -17.19
C GLY A 194 8.52 1.95 -17.72
N ASN A 195 9.18 0.79 -17.49
CA ASN A 195 8.72 -0.52 -17.95
C ASN A 195 8.49 -1.53 -16.80
N ASN A 196 8.34 -1.05 -15.56
CA ASN A 196 8.10 -1.93 -14.42
C ASN A 196 6.74 -2.58 -14.53
N LEU A 197 6.74 -3.87 -14.83
CA LEU A 197 5.57 -4.73 -14.80
C LEU A 197 5.26 -5.23 -13.37
N TRP A 198 5.74 -4.56 -12.31
CA TRP A 198 5.45 -4.89 -10.92
C TRP A 198 4.90 -3.68 -10.15
N HIS A 199 4.14 -3.95 -9.10
CA HIS A 199 3.50 -2.95 -8.27
C HIS A 199 3.70 -3.23 -6.78
N SER A 200 4.02 -2.19 -6.02
CA SER A 200 4.25 -2.27 -4.57
C SER A 200 3.00 -2.06 -3.72
N GLY A 201 1.89 -1.60 -4.30
CA GLY A 201 0.67 -1.24 -3.57
C GLY A 201 -0.39 -2.32 -3.52
N TYR A 202 -1.61 -1.90 -3.31
CA TYR A 202 -2.90 -2.59 -3.24
C TYR A 202 -3.17 -3.34 -1.95
N ALA A 203 -2.43 -4.42 -1.66
CA ALA A 203 -2.79 -5.29 -0.54
C ALA A 203 -1.55 -6.00 0.04
N TRP A 204 -1.37 -5.86 1.33
CA TRP A 204 -0.32 -6.48 2.12
C TRP A 204 -0.87 -7.11 3.39
N ALA A 205 -0.19 -8.12 3.90
CA ALA A 205 -0.41 -8.62 5.25
C ALA A 205 0.93 -8.94 5.92
N CYS A 206 0.98 -8.79 7.24
CA CYS A 206 2.15 -9.13 8.02
C CYS A 206 1.79 -9.77 9.36
N THR A 207 2.79 -10.41 9.97
CA THR A 207 2.71 -10.86 11.35
C THR A 207 2.84 -9.69 12.32
N ARG A 208 2.35 -9.86 13.53
CA ARG A 208 2.54 -8.90 14.62
C ARG A 208 4.01 -8.63 14.88
N ASP A 209 4.83 -9.68 14.93
CA ASP A 209 6.28 -9.58 15.18
C ASP A 209 6.97 -8.70 14.15
N PHE A 210 6.59 -8.82 12.87
CA PHE A 210 7.08 -7.93 11.83
C PHE A 210 6.71 -6.48 12.10
N TYR A 211 5.41 -6.20 12.34
CA TYR A 211 4.91 -4.85 12.58
C TYR A 211 5.59 -4.20 13.80
N GLU A 212 5.73 -4.94 14.90
CA GLU A 212 6.37 -4.43 16.12
C GLU A 212 7.86 -4.15 15.91
N LYS A 213 8.57 -4.97 15.14
CA LYS A 213 9.99 -4.72 14.81
C LYS A 213 10.21 -3.49 13.97
N ILE A 214 9.39 -3.26 12.95
CA ILE A 214 9.49 -2.03 12.12
C ILE A 214 8.90 -0.81 12.83
N GLY A 215 8.02 -1.03 13.83
CA GLY A 215 7.40 -0.03 14.70
C GLY A 215 6.17 0.65 14.10
N PHE A 216 6.09 0.80 12.79
CA PHE A 216 4.95 1.40 12.06
C PHE A 216 5.11 1.20 10.56
N ILE A 217 4.00 1.25 9.81
CA ILE A 217 4.01 1.39 8.35
C ILE A 217 4.42 2.83 8.03
N TYR A 218 5.41 3.02 7.16
CA TYR A 218 5.97 4.35 6.87
C TYR A 218 4.89 5.34 6.40
N ASP A 219 4.56 6.32 7.25
CA ASP A 219 3.43 7.22 7.07
C ASP A 219 3.82 8.69 6.80
N ARG A 220 5.14 9.00 6.73
CA ARG A 220 5.63 10.36 6.53
C ARG A 220 5.74 10.79 5.07
N GLY A 221 5.24 9.98 4.14
CA GLY A 221 5.14 10.32 2.72
C GLY A 221 3.90 11.17 2.42
N ILE A 222 3.95 12.48 2.67
CA ILE A 222 2.79 13.42 2.62
C ILE A 222 2.11 13.56 1.26
N LEU A 223 2.64 12.96 0.21
CA LEU A 223 2.04 12.83 -1.12
C LEU A 223 1.91 11.35 -1.56
N GLY A 224 1.97 10.41 -0.61
CA GLY A 224 1.92 8.97 -0.82
C GLY A 224 3.29 8.34 -1.00
N SER A 225 3.32 7.13 -1.54
CA SER A 225 4.50 6.27 -1.74
C SER A 225 4.92 5.41 -0.53
N GLY A 226 4.10 5.27 0.51
CA GLY A 226 4.39 4.40 1.65
C GLY A 226 4.64 2.95 1.23
N ASP A 227 3.81 2.41 0.33
CA ASP A 227 3.99 1.06 -0.24
C ASP A 227 5.35 0.90 -0.96
N TYR A 228 5.79 1.95 -1.68
CA TYR A 228 7.10 1.95 -2.33
C TYR A 228 8.23 1.98 -1.31
N VAL A 229 8.11 2.75 -0.24
CA VAL A 229 9.11 2.81 0.84
C VAL A 229 9.26 1.44 1.50
N ILE A 230 8.16 0.75 1.82
CA ILE A 230 8.20 -0.61 2.38
C ILE A 230 8.91 -1.57 1.42
N SER A 231 8.56 -1.57 0.14
CA SER A 231 9.18 -2.46 -0.84
C SER A 231 10.69 -2.20 -1.00
N GLN A 232 11.12 -0.94 -0.94
CA GLN A 232 12.54 -0.59 -0.97
C GLN A 232 13.25 -0.97 0.32
N ALA A 233 12.61 -0.81 1.49
CA ALA A 233 13.15 -1.23 2.77
C ALA A 233 13.38 -2.74 2.82
N LEU A 234 12.46 -3.55 2.28
CA LEU A 234 12.61 -5.00 2.15
C LEU A 234 13.78 -5.42 1.22
N LEU A 235 14.21 -4.52 0.33
CA LEU A 235 15.39 -4.69 -0.52
C LEU A 235 16.68 -4.12 0.09
N GLY A 236 16.60 -3.48 1.27
CA GLY A 236 17.71 -2.73 1.86
C GLY A 236 18.09 -1.47 1.08
N ASN A 237 17.14 -0.91 0.30
CA ASN A 237 17.36 0.26 -0.55
C ASN A 237 16.63 1.49 -0.02
N LEU A 238 17.22 2.68 -0.22
CA LEU A 238 16.59 3.97 0.13
C LEU A 238 15.55 4.44 -0.89
N GLY A 239 15.55 3.87 -2.08
CA GLY A 239 14.80 4.40 -3.21
C GLY A 239 15.44 5.65 -3.82
N CYS A 240 15.59 5.69 -5.12
CA CYS A 240 16.28 6.78 -5.83
C CYS A 240 15.51 8.11 -5.87
N ARG A 241 14.19 8.09 -5.56
CA ARG A 241 13.30 9.25 -5.71
C ARG A 241 13.58 10.39 -4.73
N HIS A 242 14.22 10.11 -3.60
CA HIS A 242 14.36 11.02 -2.47
C HIS A 242 15.76 11.63 -2.34
N GLY A 243 16.72 11.23 -3.18
CA GLY A 243 18.16 11.54 -3.05
C GLY A 243 18.56 13.02 -3.04
N LYS A 244 17.62 13.93 -3.36
CA LYS A 244 17.85 15.38 -3.34
C LYS A 244 17.26 16.09 -2.11
N MET A 245 16.72 15.34 -1.14
CA MET A 245 16.11 15.86 0.09
C MET A 245 16.78 15.18 1.29
N PRO A 246 17.88 15.75 1.82
CA PRO A 246 18.73 15.07 2.82
C PRO A 246 17.96 14.65 4.09
N GLY A 247 17.09 15.48 4.61
CA GLY A 247 16.27 15.15 5.79
C GLY A 247 15.31 14.01 5.55
N TYR A 248 14.68 13.99 4.36
CA TYR A 248 13.78 12.90 3.98
C TYR A 248 14.55 11.59 3.74
N VAL A 249 15.72 11.66 3.11
CA VAL A 249 16.60 10.50 2.92
C VAL A 249 17.03 9.92 4.26
N LEU A 250 17.43 10.76 5.22
CA LEU A 250 17.82 10.32 6.56
C LEU A 250 16.66 9.64 7.30
N ASP A 251 15.47 10.21 7.21
CA ASP A 251 14.27 9.63 7.83
C ASP A 251 13.93 8.24 7.25
N ILE A 252 14.01 8.10 5.93
CA ILE A 252 13.84 6.79 5.24
C ILE A 252 14.96 5.83 5.64
N GLN A 253 16.22 6.28 5.74
CA GLN A 253 17.32 5.42 6.17
C GLN A 253 17.06 4.84 7.56
N ASN A 254 16.68 5.68 8.52
CA ASN A 254 16.34 5.24 9.88
C ASN A 254 15.18 4.23 9.89
N TYR A 255 14.29 4.29 8.90
CA TYR A 255 13.23 3.31 8.73
C TYR A 255 13.75 2.01 8.12
N VAL A 256 14.54 2.10 7.05
CA VAL A 256 15.14 0.93 6.34
C VAL A 256 16.03 0.12 7.27
N ASP A 257 16.79 0.77 8.17
CA ASP A 257 17.70 0.11 9.11
C ASP A 257 17.00 -0.87 10.07
N LYS A 258 15.66 -0.79 10.18
CA LYS A 258 14.86 -1.74 10.97
C LYS A 258 14.54 -3.04 10.23
N PHE A 259 14.80 -3.08 8.92
CA PHE A 259 14.45 -4.22 8.07
C PHE A 259 15.61 -5.20 7.99
N VAL A 260 15.69 -6.11 8.94
CA VAL A 260 16.75 -7.11 9.03
C VAL A 260 16.15 -8.52 8.92
N ASP A 261 16.59 -9.28 7.92
CA ASP A 261 16.32 -10.72 7.72
C ASP A 261 14.84 -11.13 7.68
N PHE A 262 13.97 -10.28 7.18
CA PHE A 262 12.55 -10.61 7.00
C PHE A 262 12.31 -11.54 5.82
N LYS A 263 11.41 -12.50 6.01
CA LYS A 263 10.93 -13.40 4.95
C LYS A 263 9.73 -12.75 4.25
N VAL A 264 9.93 -12.42 2.98
CA VAL A 264 8.92 -11.79 2.14
C VAL A 264 8.29 -12.84 1.23
N GLY A 265 6.96 -12.90 1.21
CA GLY A 265 6.22 -13.82 0.35
C GLY A 265 5.13 -13.14 -0.46
N TYR A 266 4.29 -13.97 -1.07
CA TYR A 266 3.09 -13.54 -1.79
C TYR A 266 1.99 -14.59 -1.67
N ILE A 267 0.75 -14.19 -1.96
CA ILE A 267 -0.38 -15.10 -2.04
C ILE A 267 -0.67 -15.40 -3.53
N PRO A 268 -0.78 -16.67 -3.93
CA PRO A 268 -0.98 -17.05 -5.33
C PRO A 268 -2.45 -16.86 -5.76
N THR A 269 -2.87 -15.63 -5.79
CA THR A 269 -4.18 -15.18 -6.30
C THR A 269 -4.00 -13.99 -7.22
N ASN A 270 -4.97 -13.73 -8.07
CA ASN A 270 -5.04 -12.49 -8.82
C ASN A 270 -5.98 -11.51 -8.13
N ILE A 271 -5.78 -10.23 -8.42
CA ILE A 271 -6.69 -9.15 -8.03
C ILE A 271 -7.15 -8.37 -9.24
N ILE A 272 -8.35 -7.83 -9.14
CA ILE A 272 -8.92 -6.85 -10.05
C ILE A 272 -8.83 -5.49 -9.35
N HIS A 273 -8.32 -4.48 -10.05
CA HIS A 273 -8.31 -3.09 -9.56
C HIS A 273 -9.27 -2.27 -10.41
N TYR A 274 -10.27 -1.71 -9.76
CA TYR A 274 -11.33 -0.95 -10.41
C TYR A 274 -10.91 0.48 -10.73
N PHE A 275 -11.36 0.97 -11.87
CA PHE A 275 -11.05 2.32 -12.33
C PHE A 275 -11.67 3.41 -11.44
N HIS A 276 -10.85 4.39 -11.10
CA HIS A 276 -11.24 5.59 -10.36
C HIS A 276 -10.39 6.81 -10.78
N GLY A 277 -10.43 7.12 -12.08
CA GLY A 277 -9.68 8.21 -12.70
C GLY A 277 -8.38 7.79 -13.38
N SER A 278 -7.97 8.57 -14.37
CA SER A 278 -6.81 8.27 -15.18
C SER A 278 -5.50 8.31 -14.40
N LYS A 279 -4.50 7.52 -14.82
CA LYS A 279 -3.19 7.52 -14.18
C LYS A 279 -2.40 8.80 -14.44
N GLU A 280 -2.71 9.50 -15.51
CA GLU A 280 -2.13 10.81 -15.83
C GLU A 280 -2.49 11.84 -14.75
N ASN A 281 -3.72 11.80 -14.25
CA ASN A 281 -4.18 12.68 -13.17
C ASN A 281 -3.48 12.39 -11.83
N ARG A 282 -2.92 11.18 -11.63
CA ARG A 282 -2.20 10.81 -10.40
C ARG A 282 -0.79 11.41 -10.32
N LYS A 283 -0.23 11.90 -11.42
CA LYS A 283 1.03 12.65 -11.51
C LYS A 283 2.16 12.05 -10.66
N TYR A 284 2.39 10.74 -10.80
CA TYR A 284 3.32 10.00 -9.94
C TYR A 284 4.76 10.53 -9.98
N THR A 285 5.16 11.15 -11.07
CA THR A 285 6.51 11.74 -11.25
C THR A 285 6.51 13.20 -10.80
N GLU A 286 5.47 13.95 -11.16
CA GLU A 286 5.37 15.38 -10.93
C GLU A 286 5.17 15.73 -9.46
N ARG A 287 4.40 14.92 -8.71
CA ARG A 287 4.16 15.14 -7.28
C ARG A 287 5.44 15.18 -6.45
N ILE A 288 6.52 14.48 -6.88
CA ILE A 288 7.82 14.52 -6.20
C ILE A 288 8.47 15.90 -6.34
N GLN A 289 8.18 16.65 -7.43
CA GLN A 289 8.71 17.99 -7.64
C GLN A 289 8.19 18.98 -6.59
N ILE A 290 6.98 18.74 -6.05
CA ILE A 290 6.45 19.53 -4.92
C ILE A 290 7.35 19.34 -3.71
N LEU A 291 7.69 18.11 -3.35
CA LEU A 291 8.57 17.82 -2.21
C LEU A 291 9.97 18.40 -2.41
N LEU A 292 10.50 18.31 -3.63
CA LEU A 292 11.82 18.85 -3.99
C LEU A 292 11.86 20.37 -3.91
N LYS A 293 10.80 21.06 -4.39
CA LYS A 293 10.68 22.52 -4.36
C LYS A 293 10.85 23.07 -2.94
N TYR A 294 10.30 22.39 -1.95
CA TYR A 294 10.32 22.83 -0.54
C TYR A 294 11.36 22.09 0.31
N ASN A 295 12.25 21.30 -0.32
CA ASN A 295 13.24 20.48 0.38
C ASN A 295 12.63 19.73 1.56
N TYR A 296 11.57 18.93 1.28
CA TYR A 296 10.79 18.27 2.32
C TYR A 296 11.64 17.46 3.29
N ASP A 297 11.45 17.73 4.57
CA ASP A 297 12.04 16.98 5.69
C ASP A 297 10.93 16.63 6.68
N PRO A 298 10.60 15.33 6.86
CA PRO A 298 9.55 14.91 7.78
C PRO A 298 9.73 15.38 9.21
N ASN A 299 10.98 15.46 9.70
CA ASN A 299 11.25 15.85 11.09
C ASN A 299 11.06 17.35 11.33
N PHE A 300 11.03 18.14 10.26
CA PHE A 300 10.86 19.59 10.30
C PHE A 300 9.45 20.01 9.91
N HIS A 301 8.86 19.39 8.88
CA HIS A 301 7.62 19.87 8.28
C HIS A 301 6.35 19.23 8.85
N VAL A 302 6.43 18.02 9.45
CA VAL A 302 5.26 17.34 10.01
C VAL A 302 5.47 16.91 11.46
N ARG A 303 4.37 16.74 12.15
CA ARG A 303 4.29 16.16 13.50
C ARG A 303 3.00 15.37 13.66
N TYR A 304 2.86 14.65 14.73
CA TYR A 304 1.58 14.03 15.11
C TYR A 304 0.89 14.90 16.17
N ASP A 305 -0.43 15.05 16.03
CA ASP A 305 -1.26 15.71 17.03
C ASP A 305 -1.59 14.75 18.21
N GLU A 306 -2.42 15.21 19.15
CA GLU A 306 -2.82 14.43 20.34
C GLU A 306 -3.60 13.15 19.98
N GLN A 307 -4.27 13.10 18.83
CA GLN A 307 -4.97 11.92 18.33
C GLN A 307 -4.05 10.97 17.58
N GLY A 308 -2.81 11.40 17.26
CA GLY A 308 -1.83 10.70 16.45
C GLY A 308 -2.00 10.94 14.93
N ILE A 309 -2.80 11.93 14.54
CA ILE A 309 -2.95 12.33 13.14
C ILE A 309 -1.74 13.15 12.72
N MET A 310 -1.17 12.83 11.58
CA MET A 310 -0.07 13.60 11.01
C MET A 310 -0.58 14.99 10.56
N VAL A 311 0.03 16.05 11.05
CA VAL A 311 -0.32 17.43 10.76
C VAL A 311 0.92 18.25 10.42
N PRO A 312 0.81 19.34 9.66
CA PRO A 312 1.93 20.22 9.38
C PRO A 312 2.43 20.92 10.65
N THR A 313 3.70 21.24 10.68
CA THR A 313 4.29 22.17 11.65
C THR A 313 4.19 23.61 11.14
N LYS A 314 4.53 24.57 11.97
CA LYS A 314 4.65 25.99 11.58
C LYS A 314 5.68 26.25 10.46
N TYR A 315 6.55 25.29 10.17
CA TYR A 315 7.58 25.41 9.13
C TYR A 315 7.12 24.95 7.74
N MET A 316 5.95 24.33 7.64
CA MET A 316 5.32 24.05 6.36
C MET A 316 4.54 25.30 5.93
N CYS A 317 5.12 26.09 5.02
CA CYS A 317 4.53 27.35 4.59
C CYS A 317 3.22 27.16 3.79
N ASP A 318 2.43 28.22 3.69
CA ASP A 318 1.12 28.21 3.02
C ASP A 318 1.25 27.80 1.54
N ASP A 319 2.27 28.26 0.83
CA ASP A 319 2.50 27.88 -0.56
C ASP A 319 2.72 26.36 -0.72
N PHE A 320 3.42 25.74 0.22
CA PHE A 320 3.62 24.29 0.23
C PHE A 320 2.28 23.56 0.41
N LEU A 321 1.48 23.98 1.38
CA LEU A 321 0.14 23.45 1.61
C LEU A 321 -0.79 23.66 0.40
N GLN A 322 -0.71 24.79 -0.27
CA GLN A 322 -1.47 25.08 -1.49
C GLN A 322 -1.07 24.15 -2.64
N ASP A 323 0.22 23.93 -2.86
CA ASP A 323 0.69 22.99 -3.90
C ASP A 323 0.22 21.55 -3.61
N ILE A 324 0.21 21.11 -2.35
CA ILE A 324 -0.32 19.82 -1.93
C ILE A 324 -1.83 19.74 -2.20
N ASN A 325 -2.59 20.74 -1.78
CA ASN A 325 -4.03 20.81 -2.02
C ASN A 325 -4.34 20.73 -3.52
N LYS A 326 -3.66 21.53 -4.33
CA LYS A 326 -3.81 21.52 -5.79
C LYS A 326 -3.61 20.14 -6.37
N TYR A 327 -2.55 19.42 -5.94
CA TYR A 327 -2.29 18.05 -6.36
C TYR A 327 -3.48 17.12 -6.07
N PHE A 328 -4.12 17.19 -4.89
CA PHE A 328 -5.25 16.34 -4.55
C PHE A 328 -6.48 16.62 -5.42
N PHE A 329 -6.79 17.90 -5.69
CA PHE A 329 -7.91 18.28 -6.59
C PHE A 329 -7.69 17.84 -8.03
N GLU A 330 -6.45 17.90 -8.54
CA GLU A 330 -6.08 17.51 -9.90
C GLU A 330 -6.19 16.00 -10.15
N ARG A 331 -6.34 15.17 -9.13
CA ARG A 331 -6.52 13.71 -9.28
C ARG A 331 -7.80 13.33 -10.01
N ASN A 332 -8.85 14.17 -9.93
CA ASN A 332 -10.12 14.03 -10.64
C ASN A 332 -10.64 12.57 -10.75
N GLU A 333 -10.87 11.93 -9.60
CA GLU A 333 -11.26 10.51 -9.58
C GLU A 333 -12.70 10.28 -10.04
N ASP A 334 -13.52 11.32 -10.16
CA ASP A 334 -14.87 11.32 -10.75
C ASP A 334 -14.88 11.45 -12.28
N GLU A 335 -13.72 11.58 -12.95
CA GLU A 335 -13.57 11.45 -14.39
C GLU A 335 -14.22 10.15 -14.93
N PHE A 336 -14.30 9.13 -14.11
CA PHE A 336 -15.05 7.90 -14.39
C PHE A 336 -16.44 8.15 -14.97
N TYR A 337 -17.22 9.05 -14.37
CA TYR A 337 -18.59 9.31 -14.81
C TYR A 337 -18.65 10.05 -16.16
N ASP A 338 -17.69 10.90 -16.44
CA ASP A 338 -17.61 11.62 -17.71
C ASP A 338 -17.21 10.66 -18.84
N LEU A 339 -16.27 9.77 -18.59
CA LEU A 339 -15.85 8.73 -19.55
C LEU A 339 -16.99 7.74 -19.86
N ILE A 340 -17.77 7.32 -18.85
CA ILE A 340 -18.93 6.46 -19.07
C ILE A 340 -19.97 7.15 -19.96
N LYS A 341 -20.29 8.42 -19.72
CA LYS A 341 -21.22 9.20 -20.56
C LYS A 341 -20.74 9.28 -22.01
N LEU A 342 -19.45 9.57 -22.22
CA LEU A 342 -18.84 9.62 -23.55
C LEU A 342 -18.93 8.29 -24.28
N ASN A 343 -18.64 7.19 -23.59
CA ASN A 343 -18.75 5.84 -24.16
C ASN A 343 -20.18 5.46 -24.53
N GLN A 344 -21.18 5.93 -23.78
CA GLN A 344 -22.60 5.73 -24.11
C GLN A 344 -23.03 6.55 -25.31
N ALA A 345 -22.59 7.80 -25.42
CA ALA A 345 -22.90 8.69 -26.56
C ALA A 345 -22.29 8.16 -27.88
N ASN A 346 -21.12 7.55 -27.84
CA ASN A 346 -20.43 6.99 -29.01
C ASN A 346 -21.01 5.65 -29.49
N ARG A 347 -21.91 5.03 -28.73
CA ARG A 347 -22.60 3.78 -29.11
C ARG A 347 -23.99 3.98 -29.71
N ASN A 348 -24.54 5.20 -29.60
CA ASN A 348 -25.80 5.63 -30.23
C ASN A 348 -25.52 6.38 -31.53
#